data_0b2bbfab232356952a5c06954a945e6b
#
_entry.id   0b2bbfab232356952a5c06954a945e6b
#
_cell.length_a   1.000
_cell.length_b   1.000
_cell.length_c   1.000
_cell.angle_alpha   90.00
_cell.angle_beta   90.00
_cell.angle_gamma   90.00
#
_symmetry.space_group_name_H-M   'P 1'
#
loop_
_entity.id
_entity.type
_entity.pdbx_description
1 polymer ?
#
loop_
_entity_poly.entity_id
_entity_poly.type
_entity_poly.pdbx_seq_one_letter_code
_entity_poly.pdbx_strand_id
1 'polypeptide(L)'
;MTETLNTPAETEASPAPAEATTPPQRQGRQGGRGRAPAKPQNQARAPREVHPVLKQLFDLYPKMFGAQFLPLKLGVYQDLLALHPELFKREDLKVALGLHARSTRYLESVAAGHARHNLQGEPVEPVAPEHVHHAIMEVFRRRQARSNQDLRPYARAQLIEAIEASGLSREDYLLCIRQQDDISVALLDDAFAELAAQAAKRDALRKMFEASGKTVAEFSDMYGMNPDEVARTLELSRVAQAAQAVAAPAEAETSAQEAAPPAESTDEPIPANKPEAS
;
A
#
# COMPACT_ATOMS: atom_id res chain seq x y z
N MET A 1 -40.08 -26.58 -52.79
CA MET A 1 -40.17 -28.05 -52.78
C MET A 1 -39.51 -28.50 -51.49
N THR A 2 -40.31 -28.65 -50.53
CA THR A 2 -40.82 -29.89 -49.89
C THR A 2 -39.85 -30.38 -48.80
N GLU A 3 -40.19 -30.14 -47.52
CA GLU A 3 -40.97 -31.08 -46.65
C GLU A 3 -40.03 -32.17 -46.07
N THR A 4 -40.00 -32.58 -44.83
CA THR A 4 -40.99 -32.72 -43.74
C THR A 4 -40.23 -33.25 -42.52
N LEU A 5 -40.47 -32.73 -41.31
CA LEU A 5 -41.28 -33.34 -40.25
C LEU A 5 -40.94 -34.81 -39.87
N ASN A 6 -40.54 -35.05 -38.63
CA ASN A 6 -41.40 -35.85 -37.75
C ASN A 6 -40.82 -36.06 -36.34
N THR A 7 -41.53 -35.58 -35.32
CA THR A 7 -41.70 -36.18 -33.99
C THR A 7 -42.89 -37.16 -34.11
N PRO A 8 -43.10 -38.26 -33.34
CA PRO A 8 -43.44 -38.16 -31.92
C PRO A 8 -43.21 -39.42 -31.03
N ALA A 9 -43.46 -39.21 -29.75
CA ALA A 9 -44.36 -39.88 -28.79
C ALA A 9 -43.82 -41.08 -28.00
N GLU A 10 -43.82 -40.89 -26.68
CA GLU A 10 -44.74 -41.43 -25.66
C GLU A 10 -44.89 -42.98 -25.58
N THR A 11 -44.69 -43.50 -24.35
CA THR A 11 -45.66 -44.29 -23.61
C THR A 11 -45.01 -44.88 -22.33
N GLU A 12 -45.42 -44.37 -21.18
CA GLU A 12 -46.07 -45.00 -20.04
C GLU A 12 -45.85 -46.48 -19.79
N ALA A 13 -45.48 -46.80 -18.52
CA ALA A 13 -46.31 -47.65 -17.63
C ALA A 13 -45.59 -47.98 -16.32
N SER A 14 -46.18 -47.56 -15.22
CA SER A 14 -46.06 -48.17 -13.89
C SER A 14 -46.91 -49.44 -13.84
N PRO A 15 -46.68 -50.46 -12.99
CA PRO A 15 -47.20 -50.41 -11.63
C PRO A 15 -46.35 -51.13 -10.53
N ALA A 16 -46.58 -50.77 -9.30
CA ALA A 16 -46.32 -51.53 -8.08
C ALA A 16 -47.35 -52.64 -7.92
N PRO A 17 -47.43 -53.58 -6.88
CA PRO A 17 -46.90 -53.45 -5.51
C PRO A 17 -46.50 -54.80 -4.81
N ALA A 18 -46.26 -54.69 -3.47
CA ALA A 18 -46.36 -55.71 -2.38
C ALA A 18 -45.15 -56.65 -2.24
N GLU A 19 -44.67 -57.07 -1.08
CA GLU A 19 -45.18 -57.17 0.28
C GLU A 19 -43.99 -57.37 1.27
N ALA A 20 -44.17 -56.87 2.47
CA ALA A 20 -43.67 -57.18 3.79
C ALA A 20 -42.76 -58.41 4.02
N THR A 21 -41.68 -58.21 4.77
CA THR A 21 -41.32 -59.05 5.93
C THR A 21 -40.33 -58.31 6.87
N THR A 22 -40.74 -58.06 8.10
CA THR A 22 -39.94 -57.75 9.29
C THR A 22 -39.95 -59.02 10.18
N PRO A 23 -39.07 -59.17 11.22
CA PRO A 23 -37.76 -58.66 11.64
C PRO A 23 -36.76 -59.81 11.95
N PRO A 24 -35.61 -59.60 12.61
CA PRO A 24 -35.56 -59.42 14.07
C PRO A 24 -34.52 -58.37 14.60
N GLN A 25 -34.87 -57.81 15.74
CA GLN A 25 -34.06 -57.01 16.63
C GLN A 25 -32.72 -57.67 16.95
N ARG A 26 -31.63 -56.87 16.91
CA ARG A 26 -30.46 -57.05 17.78
C ARG A 26 -30.11 -55.74 18.46
N GLN A 27 -30.20 -55.80 19.76
CA GLN A 27 -29.82 -54.80 20.77
C GLN A 27 -28.35 -54.41 20.65
N GLY A 28 -28.10 -53.11 20.87
CA GLY A 28 -27.03 -52.65 21.70
C GLY A 28 -25.67 -52.40 21.03
N ARG A 29 -25.38 -51.13 20.76
CA ARG A 29 -24.17 -50.48 21.28
C ARG A 29 -24.31 -48.97 21.09
N GLN A 30 -24.51 -48.31 22.24
CA GLN A 30 -24.29 -46.86 22.41
C GLN A 30 -22.84 -46.57 22.03
N GLY A 31 -22.62 -46.02 20.83
CA GLY A 31 -21.40 -45.40 20.43
C GLY A 31 -21.62 -43.91 20.49
N GLY A 32 -21.01 -43.24 21.44
CA GLY A 32 -21.11 -41.78 21.64
C GLY A 32 -20.72 -41.04 20.35
N ARG A 33 -21.68 -40.32 19.78
CA ARG A 33 -21.41 -39.31 18.79
C ARG A 33 -20.55 -38.25 19.47
N GLY A 34 -19.25 -38.29 19.22
CA GLY A 34 -18.33 -37.21 19.52
C GLY A 34 -18.88 -35.91 18.92
N ARG A 35 -19.38 -35.08 19.81
CA ARG A 35 -19.77 -33.69 19.52
C ARG A 35 -18.52 -33.03 18.99
N ALA A 36 -18.46 -32.77 17.68
CA ALA A 36 -17.42 -31.94 17.09
C ALA A 36 -17.29 -30.66 17.91
N PRO A 37 -16.09 -30.22 18.26
CA PRO A 37 -15.94 -28.97 18.99
C PRO A 37 -16.54 -27.86 18.13
N ALA A 38 -17.58 -27.22 18.64
CA ALA A 38 -18.16 -26.03 18.05
C ALA A 38 -17.03 -25.03 17.86
N LYS A 39 -16.79 -24.60 16.61
CA LYS A 39 -15.92 -23.46 16.32
C LYS A 39 -16.31 -22.35 17.28
N PRO A 40 -15.34 -21.71 17.96
CA PRO A 40 -15.66 -20.60 18.83
C PRO A 40 -16.44 -19.56 18.04
N GLN A 41 -17.72 -19.42 18.36
CA GLN A 41 -18.54 -18.32 17.86
C GLN A 41 -17.76 -17.05 18.19
N ASN A 42 -17.59 -16.23 17.19
CA ASN A 42 -17.02 -14.90 17.26
C ASN A 42 -17.77 -14.13 18.35
N GLN A 43 -17.31 -14.28 19.60
CA GLN A 43 -17.81 -13.48 20.71
C GLN A 43 -17.54 -12.04 20.29
N ALA A 44 -18.61 -11.29 20.03
CA ALA A 44 -18.54 -9.86 19.78
C ALA A 44 -17.64 -9.28 20.88
N ARG A 45 -16.41 -8.94 20.52
CA ARG A 45 -15.45 -8.33 21.44
C ARG A 45 -16.16 -7.14 22.05
N ALA A 46 -16.32 -7.14 23.36
CA ALA A 46 -16.83 -6.00 24.11
C ALA A 46 -16.17 -4.71 23.57
N PRO A 47 -16.92 -3.62 23.41
CA PRO A 47 -16.36 -2.36 22.92
C PRO A 47 -15.13 -2.04 23.75
N ARG A 48 -13.96 -1.95 23.10
CA ARG A 48 -12.73 -1.57 23.80
C ARG A 48 -12.95 -0.19 24.37
N GLU A 49 -12.84 -0.07 25.68
CA GLU A 49 -12.91 1.23 26.34
C GLU A 49 -11.87 2.16 25.70
N VAL A 50 -12.35 3.29 25.22
CA VAL A 50 -11.47 4.31 24.64
C VAL A 50 -10.67 4.93 25.78
N HIS A 51 -9.36 5.04 25.62
CA HIS A 51 -8.49 5.64 26.62
C HIS A 51 -8.98 7.04 27.01
N PRO A 52 -9.06 7.42 28.31
CA PRO A 52 -9.64 8.69 28.74
C PRO A 52 -9.03 9.91 28.04
N VAL A 53 -7.70 9.92 27.90
CA VAL A 53 -6.98 11.00 27.20
C VAL A 53 -7.37 11.07 25.71
N LEU A 54 -7.65 9.93 25.04
CA LEU A 54 -8.15 9.98 23.66
C LEU A 54 -9.53 10.62 23.56
N LYS A 55 -10.41 10.39 24.54
CA LYS A 55 -11.73 11.07 24.57
C LYS A 55 -11.55 12.58 24.69
N GLN A 56 -10.66 13.02 25.58
CA GLN A 56 -10.32 14.45 25.73
C GLN A 56 -9.74 15.03 24.44
N LEU A 57 -8.84 14.30 23.76
CA LEU A 57 -8.28 14.72 22.47
C LEU A 57 -9.35 14.80 21.37
N PHE A 58 -10.35 13.92 21.36
CA PHE A 58 -11.47 13.99 20.42
C PHE A 58 -12.34 15.22 20.66
N ASP A 59 -12.56 15.59 21.93
CA ASP A 59 -13.35 16.76 22.30
C ASP A 59 -12.62 18.07 21.98
N LEU A 60 -11.32 18.13 22.24
CA LEU A 60 -10.49 19.31 22.00
C LEU A 60 -10.14 19.53 20.52
N TYR A 61 -9.84 18.45 19.79
CA TYR A 61 -9.35 18.47 18.43
C TYR A 61 -10.15 17.54 17.51
N PRO A 62 -11.46 17.80 17.28
CA PRO A 62 -12.33 16.91 16.53
C PRO A 62 -11.91 16.73 15.06
N LYS A 63 -11.20 17.71 14.47
CA LYS A 63 -10.65 17.61 13.11
C LYS A 63 -9.55 16.57 12.99
N MET A 64 -8.75 16.40 14.06
CA MET A 64 -7.59 15.50 14.03
C MET A 64 -7.89 14.12 14.57
N PHE A 65 -8.69 14.03 15.63
CA PHE A 65 -8.97 12.79 16.35
C PHE A 65 -10.42 12.32 16.23
N GLY A 66 -11.29 13.08 15.56
CA GLY A 66 -12.72 12.83 15.46
C GLY A 66 -13.12 11.90 14.31
N ALA A 67 -13.96 12.39 13.39
CA ALA A 67 -14.52 11.60 12.30
C ALA A 67 -13.45 11.15 11.27
N GLN A 68 -12.49 12.01 10.98
CA GLN A 68 -11.35 11.72 10.12
C GLN A 68 -10.07 11.69 10.97
N PHE A 69 -9.29 10.62 10.81
CA PHE A 69 -7.98 10.53 11.44
C PHE A 69 -6.96 11.05 10.45
N LEU A 70 -6.42 12.23 10.71
CA LEU A 70 -5.37 12.81 9.86
C LEU A 70 -3.99 12.45 10.40
N PRO A 71 -2.97 12.29 9.51
CA PRO A 71 -1.60 12.08 9.96
C PRO A 71 -1.13 13.27 10.81
N LEU A 72 -0.57 12.96 11.97
CA LEU A 72 -0.12 13.96 12.94
C LEU A 72 1.24 14.53 12.54
N LYS A 73 1.42 15.84 12.75
CA LYS A 73 2.71 16.55 12.64
C LYS A 73 3.76 15.90 13.55
N LEU A 74 5.01 15.90 13.11
CA LEU A 74 6.14 15.54 13.97
C LEU A 74 6.22 16.55 15.13
N GLY A 75 6.37 16.01 16.36
CA GLY A 75 6.42 16.86 17.55
C GLY A 75 5.04 17.20 18.16
N VAL A 76 3.93 16.66 17.62
CA VAL A 76 2.58 16.91 18.18
C VAL A 76 2.46 16.59 19.68
N TYR A 77 3.24 15.63 20.17
CA TYR A 77 3.31 15.30 21.60
C TYR A 77 3.80 16.48 22.44
N GLN A 78 4.86 17.15 21.98
CA GLN A 78 5.42 18.32 22.64
C GLN A 78 4.45 19.51 22.55
N ASP A 79 3.83 19.70 21.39
CA ASP A 79 2.84 20.76 21.18
C ASP A 79 1.67 20.62 22.15
N LEU A 80 1.14 19.39 22.33
CA LEU A 80 0.04 19.12 23.26
C LEU A 80 0.43 19.35 24.73
N LEU A 81 1.63 18.97 25.14
CA LEU A 81 2.11 19.23 26.50
C LEU A 81 2.36 20.71 26.76
N ALA A 82 2.81 21.48 25.77
CA ALA A 82 3.02 22.91 25.89
C ALA A 82 1.69 23.68 25.98
N LEU A 83 0.67 23.26 25.20
CA LEU A 83 -0.64 23.89 25.19
C LEU A 83 -1.51 23.53 26.41
N HIS A 84 -1.34 22.31 26.94
CA HIS A 84 -2.18 21.77 28.00
C HIS A 84 -1.36 21.09 29.11
N PRO A 85 -0.46 21.81 29.81
CA PRO A 85 0.45 21.22 30.79
C PRO A 85 -0.27 20.58 31.96
N GLU A 86 -1.41 21.17 32.39
CA GLU A 86 -2.20 20.68 33.53
C GLU A 86 -3.20 19.59 33.16
N LEU A 87 -3.52 19.45 31.86
CA LEU A 87 -4.57 18.53 31.41
C LEU A 87 -4.02 17.13 31.12
N PHE A 88 -2.80 17.05 30.60
CA PHE A 88 -2.22 15.80 30.14
C PHE A 88 -0.97 15.42 30.94
N LYS A 89 -1.03 14.24 31.58
CA LYS A 89 0.18 13.60 32.09
C LYS A 89 1.00 13.05 30.94
N ARG A 90 2.32 13.25 30.98
CA ARG A 90 3.26 12.85 29.93
C ARG A 90 3.10 11.38 29.50
N GLU A 91 2.98 10.48 30.48
CA GLU A 91 2.89 9.03 30.22
C GLU A 91 1.56 8.66 29.60
N ASP A 92 0.45 9.18 30.14
CA ASP A 92 -0.90 8.90 29.65
C ASP A 92 -1.08 9.43 28.22
N LEU A 93 -0.56 10.62 27.91
CA LEU A 93 -0.58 11.20 26.57
C LEU A 93 0.25 10.37 25.59
N LYS A 94 1.43 9.90 25.99
CA LYS A 94 2.27 9.02 25.16
C LYS A 94 1.57 7.72 24.82
N VAL A 95 0.91 7.10 25.81
CA VAL A 95 0.11 5.89 25.61
C VAL A 95 -1.06 6.15 24.67
N ALA A 96 -1.81 7.24 24.90
CA ALA A 96 -2.97 7.62 24.09
C ALA A 96 -2.59 7.86 22.61
N LEU A 97 -1.57 8.69 22.36
CA LEU A 97 -1.07 8.94 20.99
C LEU A 97 -0.54 7.66 20.34
N GLY A 98 0.13 6.80 21.09
CA GLY A 98 0.59 5.50 20.60
C GLY A 98 -0.57 4.56 20.23
N LEU A 99 -1.67 4.59 20.96
CA LEU A 99 -2.90 3.84 20.61
C LEU A 99 -3.56 4.42 19.36
N HIS A 100 -3.62 5.74 19.25
CA HIS A 100 -4.16 6.44 18.09
C HIS A 100 -3.35 6.13 16.82
N ALA A 101 -2.03 6.29 16.87
CA ALA A 101 -1.14 6.07 15.73
C ALA A 101 -1.13 4.60 15.23
N ARG A 102 -1.41 3.64 16.13
CA ARG A 102 -1.53 2.22 15.77
C ARG A 102 -2.94 1.81 15.37
N SER A 103 -3.92 2.71 15.42
CA SER A 103 -5.28 2.40 14.99
C SER A 103 -5.35 2.17 13.48
N THR A 104 -6.25 1.29 13.04
CA THR A 104 -6.39 1.01 11.60
C THR A 104 -6.83 2.25 10.82
N ARG A 105 -7.72 3.07 11.39
CA ARG A 105 -8.16 4.33 10.78
C ARG A 105 -7.01 5.33 10.54
N TYR A 106 -6.10 5.45 11.51
CA TYR A 106 -4.93 6.31 11.35
C TYR A 106 -4.00 5.78 10.27
N LEU A 107 -3.73 4.47 10.29
CA LEU A 107 -2.88 3.84 9.26
C LEU A 107 -3.51 3.94 7.86
N GLU A 108 -4.83 3.84 7.73
CA GLU A 108 -5.54 4.05 6.46
C GLU A 108 -5.35 5.49 5.93
N SER A 109 -5.37 6.48 6.80
CA SER A 109 -5.12 7.87 6.44
C SER A 109 -3.66 8.11 6.00
N VAL A 110 -2.70 7.49 6.69
CA VAL A 110 -1.28 7.53 6.28
C VAL A 110 -1.08 6.78 4.95
N ALA A 111 -1.70 5.61 4.78
CA ALA A 111 -1.62 4.82 3.55
C ALA A 111 -2.24 5.53 2.33
N ALA A 112 -3.20 6.42 2.55
CA ALA A 112 -3.77 7.28 1.50
C ALA A 112 -2.85 8.46 1.10
N GLY A 113 -1.65 8.57 1.68
CA GLY A 113 -0.70 9.63 1.33
C GLY A 113 -1.07 11.03 1.82
N HIS A 114 -2.03 11.15 2.75
CA HIS A 114 -2.38 12.46 3.31
C HIS A 114 -1.18 13.10 3.98
N ALA A 115 -1.02 14.42 3.82
CA ALA A 115 0.00 15.18 4.50
C ALA A 115 -0.17 15.12 6.03
N ARG A 116 0.90 15.38 6.78
CA ARG A 116 0.84 15.58 8.22
C ARG A 116 0.19 16.91 8.55
N HIS A 117 -0.62 16.93 9.57
CA HIS A 117 -1.40 18.10 9.98
C HIS A 117 -1.01 18.54 11.38
N ASN A 118 -1.09 19.85 11.61
CA ASN A 118 -1.00 20.45 12.93
C ASN A 118 -2.31 20.25 13.73
N LEU A 119 -2.35 20.70 14.97
CA LEU A 119 -3.54 20.58 15.84
C LEU A 119 -4.75 21.38 15.31
N GLN A 120 -4.56 22.34 14.44
CA GLN A 120 -5.61 23.14 13.80
C GLN A 120 -6.21 22.41 12.57
N GLY A 121 -5.57 21.31 12.14
CA GLY A 121 -5.99 20.55 10.95
C GLY A 121 -5.46 21.14 9.64
N GLU A 122 -4.38 21.92 9.71
CA GLU A 122 -3.71 22.46 8.52
C GLU A 122 -2.56 21.52 8.09
N PRO A 123 -2.39 21.26 6.79
CA PRO A 123 -1.30 20.45 6.30
C PRO A 123 0.04 21.19 6.48
N VAL A 124 1.04 20.49 7.02
CA VAL A 124 2.35 21.05 7.34
C VAL A 124 3.46 20.44 6.49
N GLU A 125 3.49 19.11 6.40
CA GLU A 125 4.57 18.37 5.73
C GLU A 125 4.04 17.07 5.11
N PRO A 126 4.65 16.58 4.03
CA PRO A 126 4.30 15.26 3.49
C PRO A 126 4.73 14.15 4.47
N VAL A 127 4.04 13.01 4.40
CA VAL A 127 4.47 11.81 5.11
C VAL A 127 5.61 11.16 4.32
N ALA A 128 6.69 10.77 5.01
CA ALA A 128 7.81 10.09 4.37
C ALA A 128 7.37 8.77 3.70
N PRO A 129 7.91 8.43 2.52
CA PRO A 129 7.52 7.24 1.75
C PRO A 129 7.62 5.94 2.56
N GLU A 130 8.63 5.80 3.42
CA GLU A 130 8.78 4.65 4.33
C GLU A 130 7.57 4.45 5.25
N HIS A 131 6.97 5.54 5.71
CA HIS A 131 5.83 5.49 6.62
C HIS A 131 4.53 5.18 5.86
N VAL A 132 4.39 5.71 4.64
CA VAL A 132 3.27 5.36 3.75
C VAL A 132 3.31 3.88 3.42
N HIS A 133 4.46 3.37 2.98
CA HIS A 133 4.67 1.95 2.70
C HIS A 133 4.33 1.07 3.90
N HIS A 134 4.89 1.39 5.07
CA HIS A 134 4.61 0.66 6.30
C HIS A 134 3.10 0.63 6.62
N ALA A 135 2.42 1.76 6.47
CA ALA A 135 0.99 1.85 6.71
C ALA A 135 0.17 1.00 5.74
N ILE A 136 0.49 1.02 4.43
CA ILE A 136 -0.14 0.16 3.42
C ILE A 136 0.00 -1.31 3.79
N MET A 137 1.21 -1.77 4.11
CA MET A 137 1.49 -3.15 4.45
C MET A 137 0.80 -3.59 5.74
N GLU A 138 0.77 -2.74 6.76
CA GLU A 138 0.10 -3.04 8.03
C GLU A 138 -1.42 -3.10 7.87
N VAL A 139 -2.02 -2.19 7.10
CA VAL A 139 -3.45 -2.22 6.77
C VAL A 139 -3.78 -3.49 5.96
N PHE A 140 -2.95 -3.83 4.96
CA PHE A 140 -3.09 -5.05 4.18
C PHE A 140 -3.08 -6.29 5.07
N ARG A 141 -2.07 -6.47 5.93
CA ARG A 141 -1.96 -7.62 6.85
C ARG A 141 -3.20 -7.74 7.74
N ARG A 142 -3.67 -6.63 8.31
CA ARG A 142 -4.85 -6.61 9.17
C ARG A 142 -6.14 -6.96 8.45
N ARG A 143 -6.30 -6.46 7.22
CA ARG A 143 -7.49 -6.75 6.40
C ARG A 143 -7.46 -8.18 5.87
N GLN A 144 -6.31 -8.64 5.39
CA GLN A 144 -6.12 -10.01 4.89
C GLN A 144 -6.39 -11.06 5.99
N ALA A 145 -5.93 -10.81 7.22
CA ALA A 145 -6.20 -11.70 8.36
C ALA A 145 -7.70 -11.85 8.72
N ARG A 146 -8.55 -10.95 8.23
CA ARG A 146 -10.01 -10.95 8.49
C ARG A 146 -10.84 -11.30 7.27
N SER A 147 -10.21 -11.34 6.10
CA SER A 147 -10.86 -11.60 4.81
C SER A 147 -10.43 -12.95 4.27
N ASN A 148 -11.37 -13.65 3.63
CA ASN A 148 -11.08 -14.84 2.84
C ASN A 148 -10.74 -14.50 1.38
N GLN A 149 -10.87 -13.24 0.97
CA GLN A 149 -10.51 -12.76 -0.35
C GLN A 149 -9.03 -12.41 -0.41
N ASP A 150 -8.41 -12.59 -1.56
CA ASP A 150 -7.05 -12.12 -1.80
C ASP A 150 -7.06 -10.59 -1.99
N LEU A 151 -6.46 -9.88 -1.05
CA LEU A 151 -6.35 -8.42 -1.08
C LEU A 151 -5.02 -7.91 -1.66
N ARG A 152 -4.15 -8.80 -2.15
CA ARG A 152 -2.87 -8.42 -2.79
C ARG A 152 -3.05 -7.45 -3.97
N PRO A 153 -4.03 -7.64 -4.87
CA PRO A 153 -4.23 -6.68 -5.97
C PRO A 153 -4.52 -5.26 -5.49
N TYR A 154 -5.31 -5.14 -4.40
CA TYR A 154 -5.61 -3.85 -3.80
C TYR A 154 -4.37 -3.21 -3.14
N ALA A 155 -3.61 -3.99 -2.38
CA ALA A 155 -2.36 -3.52 -1.76
C ALA A 155 -1.33 -3.10 -2.82
N ARG A 156 -1.20 -3.87 -3.91
CA ARG A 156 -0.33 -3.53 -5.04
C ARG A 156 -0.73 -2.20 -5.69
N ALA A 157 -2.02 -1.97 -5.94
CA ALA A 157 -2.49 -0.70 -6.50
C ALA A 157 -2.13 0.49 -5.60
N GLN A 158 -2.32 0.36 -4.28
CA GLN A 158 -1.91 1.40 -3.32
C GLN A 158 -0.39 1.61 -3.30
N LEU A 159 0.41 0.55 -3.43
CA LEU A 159 1.88 0.67 -3.52
C LEU A 159 2.30 1.40 -4.79
N ILE A 160 1.67 1.13 -5.92
CA ILE A 160 1.90 1.83 -7.19
C ILE A 160 1.66 3.34 -7.01
N GLU A 161 0.51 3.72 -6.46
CA GLU A 161 0.17 5.13 -6.19
C GLU A 161 1.20 5.79 -5.25
N ALA A 162 1.63 5.09 -4.19
CA ALA A 162 2.60 5.59 -3.24
C ALA A 162 4.01 5.75 -3.85
N ILE A 163 4.44 4.81 -4.69
CA ILE A 163 5.72 4.88 -5.40
C ILE A 163 5.72 6.05 -6.39
N GLU A 164 4.66 6.20 -7.20
CA GLU A 164 4.53 7.32 -8.14
C GLU A 164 4.49 8.67 -7.41
N ALA A 165 3.74 8.77 -6.32
CA ALA A 165 3.67 9.99 -5.52
C ALA A 165 4.99 10.35 -4.83
N SER A 166 5.84 9.37 -4.51
CA SER A 166 7.16 9.61 -3.90
C SER A 166 8.16 10.22 -4.88
N GLY A 167 8.01 9.98 -6.18
CA GLY A 167 8.96 10.40 -7.22
C GLY A 167 10.34 9.75 -7.11
N LEU A 168 10.53 8.74 -6.24
CA LEU A 168 11.79 8.06 -6.03
C LEU A 168 12.05 7.01 -7.10
N SER A 169 13.34 6.79 -7.40
CA SER A 169 13.76 5.64 -8.19
C SER A 169 13.46 4.33 -7.45
N ARG A 170 13.47 3.18 -8.17
CA ARG A 170 13.31 1.87 -7.53
C ARG A 170 14.34 1.65 -6.42
N GLU A 171 15.58 2.00 -6.69
CA GLU A 171 16.70 1.79 -5.77
C GLU A 171 16.55 2.65 -4.51
N ASP A 172 16.28 3.95 -4.68
CA ASP A 172 16.07 4.87 -3.57
C ASP A 172 14.86 4.49 -2.73
N TYR A 173 13.76 4.05 -3.38
CA TYR A 173 12.56 3.60 -2.67
C TYR A 173 12.86 2.36 -1.82
N LEU A 174 13.60 1.39 -2.35
CA LEU A 174 14.02 0.19 -1.62
C LEU A 174 14.96 0.52 -0.46
N LEU A 175 15.84 1.51 -0.61
CA LEU A 175 16.73 1.99 0.46
C LEU A 175 15.96 2.65 1.61
N CYS A 176 14.84 3.31 1.33
CA CYS A 176 13.99 3.91 2.36
C CYS A 176 13.27 2.85 3.22
N ILE A 177 12.99 1.66 2.67
CA ILE A 177 12.19 0.63 3.33
C ILE A 177 13.09 -0.27 4.17
N ARG A 178 13.02 -0.13 5.50
CA ARG A 178 13.88 -0.85 6.44
C ARG A 178 13.46 -2.28 6.74
N GLN A 179 12.17 -2.58 6.66
CA GLN A 179 11.61 -3.90 6.97
C GLN A 179 10.94 -4.49 5.73
N GLN A 180 11.52 -5.55 5.23
CA GLN A 180 10.99 -6.31 4.10
C GLN A 180 10.78 -7.76 4.56
N ASP A 181 9.52 -8.17 4.62
CA ASP A 181 9.15 -9.58 4.69
C ASP A 181 8.88 -10.11 3.28
N ASP A 182 8.87 -11.43 3.10
CA ASP A 182 8.71 -12.06 1.79
C ASP A 182 7.46 -11.57 1.03
N ILE A 183 6.37 -11.32 1.75
CA ILE A 183 5.12 -10.81 1.17
C ILE A 183 5.28 -9.37 0.69
N SER A 184 5.97 -8.55 1.48
CA SER A 184 6.25 -7.15 1.13
C SER A 184 7.15 -7.06 -0.11
N VAL A 185 8.21 -7.89 -0.15
CA VAL A 185 9.12 -7.96 -1.30
C VAL A 185 8.37 -8.38 -2.56
N ALA A 186 7.57 -9.45 -2.51
CA ALA A 186 6.79 -9.92 -3.65
C ALA A 186 5.80 -8.86 -4.15
N LEU A 187 5.08 -8.17 -3.25
CA LEU A 187 4.15 -7.10 -3.63
C LEU A 187 4.85 -5.89 -4.25
N LEU A 188 6.05 -5.55 -3.76
CA LEU A 188 6.86 -4.48 -4.33
C LEU A 188 7.38 -4.84 -5.72
N ASP A 189 7.88 -6.05 -5.90
CA ASP A 189 8.34 -6.51 -7.21
C ASP A 189 7.20 -6.51 -8.22
N ASP A 190 6.02 -6.99 -7.83
CA ASP A 190 4.80 -6.92 -8.64
C ASP A 190 4.41 -5.47 -8.99
N ALA A 191 4.51 -4.55 -8.02
CA ALA A 191 4.18 -3.14 -8.22
C ALA A 191 5.16 -2.47 -9.20
N PHE A 192 6.45 -2.69 -9.03
CA PHE A 192 7.47 -2.16 -9.95
C PHE A 192 7.38 -2.77 -11.35
N ALA A 193 7.09 -4.07 -11.45
CA ALA A 193 6.86 -4.72 -12.74
C ALA A 193 5.66 -4.12 -13.48
N GLU A 194 4.58 -3.84 -12.76
CA GLU A 194 3.40 -3.19 -13.33
C GLU A 194 3.67 -1.75 -13.75
N LEU A 195 4.38 -0.97 -12.93
CA LEU A 195 4.82 0.38 -13.28
C LEU A 195 5.70 0.40 -14.54
N ALA A 196 6.65 -0.52 -14.64
CA ALA A 196 7.50 -0.67 -15.83
C ALA A 196 6.68 -1.03 -17.06
N ALA A 197 5.71 -1.95 -16.93
CA ALA A 197 4.81 -2.32 -18.03
C ALA A 197 3.92 -1.15 -18.48
N GLN A 198 3.41 -0.35 -17.54
CA GLN A 198 2.63 0.85 -17.84
C GLN A 198 3.49 1.91 -18.53
N ALA A 199 4.74 2.13 -18.06
CA ALA A 199 5.67 3.04 -18.68
C ALA A 199 6.01 2.61 -20.12
N ALA A 200 6.29 1.31 -20.34
CA ALA A 200 6.55 0.77 -21.67
C ALA A 200 5.36 0.93 -22.62
N LYS A 201 4.13 0.72 -22.13
CA LYS A 201 2.91 0.96 -22.93
C LYS A 201 2.76 2.42 -23.32
N ARG A 202 2.99 3.35 -22.39
CA ARG A 202 2.96 4.81 -22.65
C ARG A 202 4.01 5.21 -23.69
N ASP A 203 5.22 4.68 -23.56
CA ASP A 203 6.32 4.97 -24.48
C ASP A 203 6.06 4.39 -25.89
N ALA A 204 5.52 3.17 -25.97
CA ALA A 204 5.12 2.56 -27.23
C ALA A 204 4.04 3.37 -27.95
N LEU A 205 3.00 3.80 -27.21
CA LEU A 205 1.93 4.64 -27.76
C LEU A 205 2.49 5.98 -28.27
N ARG A 206 3.39 6.61 -27.51
CA ARG A 206 4.05 7.86 -27.93
C ARG A 206 4.84 7.66 -29.22
N LYS A 207 5.67 6.61 -29.32
CA LYS A 207 6.45 6.29 -30.52
C LYS A 207 5.55 6.05 -31.74
N MET A 208 4.43 5.33 -31.54
CA MET A 208 3.45 5.11 -32.61
C MET A 208 2.79 6.41 -33.05
N PHE A 209 2.43 7.27 -32.10
CA PHE A 209 1.84 8.58 -32.38
C PHE A 209 2.82 9.48 -33.18
N GLU A 210 4.07 9.62 -32.71
CA GLU A 210 5.12 10.39 -33.38
C GLU A 210 5.39 9.87 -34.80
N ALA A 211 5.47 8.56 -34.98
CA ALA A 211 5.66 7.94 -36.28
C ALA A 211 4.50 8.13 -37.25
N SER A 212 3.27 8.31 -36.73
CA SER A 212 2.07 8.49 -37.54
C SER A 212 2.01 9.87 -38.20
N GLY A 213 2.64 10.89 -37.59
CA GLY A 213 2.56 12.29 -38.02
C GLY A 213 1.15 12.90 -38.01
N LYS A 214 0.20 12.27 -37.33
CA LYS A 214 -1.23 12.64 -37.30
C LYS A 214 -1.58 13.46 -36.07
N THR A 215 -2.75 14.09 -36.11
CA THR A 215 -3.31 14.71 -34.91
C THR A 215 -3.84 13.65 -33.92
N VAL A 216 -3.99 14.03 -32.67
CA VAL A 216 -4.54 13.13 -31.64
C VAL A 216 -5.91 12.57 -32.04
N ALA A 217 -6.77 13.39 -32.61
CA ALA A 217 -8.10 12.98 -33.06
C ALA A 217 -8.04 11.94 -34.19
N GLU A 218 -7.25 12.16 -35.21
CA GLU A 218 -7.08 11.23 -36.33
C GLU A 218 -6.39 9.93 -35.92
N PHE A 219 -5.42 10.02 -35.01
CA PHE A 219 -4.75 8.84 -34.47
C PHE A 219 -5.71 8.00 -33.63
N SER A 220 -6.49 8.63 -32.77
CA SER A 220 -7.48 7.95 -31.92
C SER A 220 -8.56 7.28 -32.76
N ASP A 221 -9.08 7.96 -33.79
CA ASP A 221 -10.07 7.41 -34.73
C ASP A 221 -9.52 6.18 -35.48
N MET A 222 -8.27 6.28 -35.96
CA MET A 222 -7.61 5.18 -36.69
C MET A 222 -7.43 3.90 -35.86
N TYR A 223 -7.17 4.03 -34.55
CA TYR A 223 -6.95 2.90 -33.64
C TYR A 223 -8.15 2.58 -32.77
N GLY A 224 -9.28 3.28 -32.90
CA GLY A 224 -10.48 3.10 -32.09
C GLY A 224 -10.27 3.43 -30.60
N MET A 225 -9.38 4.40 -30.32
CA MET A 225 -9.02 4.81 -28.96
C MET A 225 -9.79 6.09 -28.57
N ASN A 226 -9.91 6.32 -27.26
CA ASN A 226 -10.47 7.58 -26.77
C ASN A 226 -9.42 8.71 -26.92
N PRO A 227 -9.75 9.83 -27.63
CA PRO A 227 -8.83 10.93 -27.82
C PRO A 227 -8.32 11.57 -26.53
N ASP A 228 -9.18 11.68 -25.51
CA ASP A 228 -8.78 12.23 -24.20
C ASP A 228 -7.80 11.34 -23.46
N GLU A 229 -7.94 10.01 -23.56
CA GLU A 229 -6.99 9.05 -22.99
C GLU A 229 -5.65 9.09 -23.71
N VAL A 230 -5.66 9.16 -25.03
CA VAL A 230 -4.44 9.31 -25.85
C VAL A 230 -3.71 10.59 -25.46
N ALA A 231 -4.42 11.74 -25.43
CA ALA A 231 -3.84 13.02 -25.06
C ALA A 231 -3.22 12.99 -23.65
N ARG A 232 -3.93 12.44 -22.67
CA ARG A 232 -3.43 12.29 -21.30
C ARG A 232 -2.18 11.40 -21.24
N THR A 233 -2.19 10.29 -21.97
CA THR A 233 -1.07 9.34 -21.98
C THR A 233 0.17 9.96 -22.63
N LEU A 234 0.01 10.71 -23.70
CA LEU A 234 1.09 11.44 -24.37
C LEU A 234 1.67 12.52 -23.44
N GLU A 235 0.84 13.26 -22.73
CA GLU A 235 1.29 14.28 -21.80
C GLU A 235 2.08 13.66 -20.63
N LEU A 236 1.58 12.57 -20.02
CA LEU A 236 2.31 11.83 -18.99
C LEU A 236 3.65 11.31 -19.48
N SER A 237 3.71 10.82 -20.73
CA SER A 237 4.96 10.35 -21.33
C SER A 237 5.96 11.50 -21.53
N ARG A 238 5.48 12.68 -21.95
CA ARG A 238 6.29 13.89 -22.12
C ARG A 238 6.88 14.38 -20.80
N VAL A 239 6.05 14.42 -19.75
CA VAL A 239 6.49 14.82 -18.40
C VAL A 239 7.54 13.85 -17.86
N ALA A 240 7.33 12.53 -18.02
CA ALA A 240 8.28 11.52 -17.61
C ALA A 240 9.65 11.66 -18.31
N GLN A 241 9.66 11.92 -19.62
CA GLN A 241 10.88 12.17 -20.36
C GLN A 241 11.61 13.45 -19.92
N ALA A 242 10.85 14.53 -19.68
CA ALA A 242 11.44 15.77 -19.18
C ALA A 242 12.11 15.56 -17.80
N ALA A 243 11.47 14.79 -16.92
CA ALA A 243 12.04 14.44 -15.63
C ALA A 243 13.32 13.60 -15.77
N GLN A 244 13.36 12.61 -16.66
CA GLN A 244 14.56 11.82 -16.94
C GLN A 244 15.69 12.64 -17.56
N ALA A 245 15.37 13.57 -18.44
CA ALA A 245 16.36 14.45 -19.05
C ALA A 245 17.02 15.41 -18.04
N VAL A 246 16.30 15.80 -16.99
CA VAL A 246 16.84 16.62 -15.89
C VAL A 246 17.69 15.78 -14.92
N ALA A 247 17.32 14.53 -14.68
CA ALA A 247 18.05 13.62 -13.79
C ALA A 247 19.38 13.14 -14.39
N ALA A 248 19.46 12.93 -15.71
CA ALA A 248 20.64 12.41 -16.39
C ALA A 248 21.94 13.25 -16.19
N PRO A 249 21.94 14.60 -16.18
CA PRO A 249 23.16 15.37 -15.93
C PRO A 249 23.68 15.28 -14.49
N ALA A 250 22.81 15.04 -13.50
CA ALA A 250 23.22 14.94 -12.11
C ALA A 250 24.00 13.65 -11.81
N GLU A 251 23.67 12.55 -12.46
CA GLU A 251 24.39 11.28 -12.31
C GLU A 251 25.77 11.32 -12.99
N ALA A 252 25.92 12.06 -14.10
CA ALA A 252 27.18 12.22 -14.80
C ALA A 252 28.19 13.06 -14.00
N GLU A 253 27.74 14.07 -13.26
CA GLU A 253 28.60 14.92 -12.41
C GLU A 253 29.05 14.15 -11.14
N THR A 254 28.19 13.31 -10.56
CA THR A 254 28.55 12.51 -9.38
C THR A 254 29.55 11.41 -9.73
N SER A 255 29.41 10.79 -10.89
CA SER A 255 30.34 9.77 -11.38
C SER A 255 31.72 10.34 -11.77
N ALA A 256 31.78 11.59 -12.23
CA ALA A 256 33.02 12.28 -12.54
C ALA A 256 33.81 12.71 -11.29
N GLN A 257 33.12 12.95 -10.17
CA GLN A 257 33.75 13.37 -8.91
C GLN A 257 34.32 12.18 -8.14
N GLU A 258 33.82 10.98 -8.33
CA GLU A 258 34.32 9.76 -7.68
C GLU A 258 35.51 9.14 -8.43
N ALA A 259 35.77 9.55 -9.68
CA ALA A 259 36.87 9.06 -10.50
C ALA A 259 38.19 9.89 -10.40
N ALA A 260 38.24 10.91 -9.53
CA ALA A 260 39.48 11.67 -9.31
C ALA A 260 40.44 10.89 -8.39
N PRO A 261 41.66 10.54 -8.78
CA PRO A 261 42.61 9.86 -7.93
C PRO A 261 43.05 10.76 -6.77
N PRO A 262 43.29 10.20 -5.56
CA PRO A 262 43.75 10.98 -4.43
C PRO A 262 45.11 11.59 -4.76
N ALA A 263 45.22 12.93 -4.57
CA ALA A 263 46.46 13.66 -4.71
C ALA A 263 47.54 13.07 -3.80
N GLU A 264 48.65 12.62 -4.36
CA GLU A 264 49.86 12.22 -3.65
C GLU A 264 50.29 13.33 -2.70
N SER A 265 50.24 13.06 -1.41
CA SER A 265 50.83 13.87 -0.37
C SER A 265 52.34 13.72 -0.47
N THR A 266 53.03 14.73 -1.01
CA THR A 266 54.47 14.88 -0.98
C THR A 266 54.92 14.96 0.47
N ASP A 267 55.62 13.92 0.91
CA ASP A 267 56.31 13.83 2.21
C ASP A 267 57.50 14.83 2.22
N GLU A 268 57.34 15.92 2.97
CA GLU A 268 58.44 16.85 3.22
C GLU A 268 59.12 16.45 4.57
N PRO A 269 60.46 16.17 4.59
CA PRO A 269 61.10 15.69 5.82
C PRO A 269 61.31 16.84 6.83
N ILE A 270 60.88 16.58 8.05
CA ILE A 270 61.05 17.46 9.21
C ILE A 270 62.56 17.46 9.60
N PRO A 271 63.24 18.65 9.76
CA PRO A 271 64.60 18.69 10.28
C PRO A 271 64.64 18.40 11.80
N ALA A 272 65.52 17.51 12.16
CA ALA A 272 65.81 17.11 13.53
C ALA A 272 66.34 18.32 14.34
N ASN A 273 65.68 18.66 15.44
CA ASN A 273 66.17 19.63 16.43
C ASN A 273 66.88 18.88 17.55
N LYS A 274 68.14 19.21 17.75
CA LYS A 274 69.12 18.71 18.69
C LYS A 274 68.89 19.33 20.08
N PRO A 275 68.93 18.59 21.21
CA PRO A 275 68.85 19.19 22.51
C PRO A 275 70.19 19.75 22.94
N GLU A 276 70.27 21.01 23.33
CA GLU A 276 71.37 21.54 24.15
C GLU A 276 70.98 21.53 25.62
N ALA A 277 71.92 20.98 26.38
CA ALA A 277 71.97 20.94 27.84
C ALA A 277 72.42 22.30 28.41
N SER A 278 71.81 22.76 29.50
CA SER A 278 72.43 23.33 30.71
C SER A 278 71.37 23.52 31.77
#